data_727eab56faf64ff4eea0eb81d7b8b5bb
#
_entry.id   727eab56faf64ff4eea0eb81d7b8b5bb
#
_cell.length_a   1.000
_cell.length_b   1.000
_cell.length_c   1.000
_cell.angle_alpha   90.00
_cell.angle_beta   90.00
_cell.angle_gamma   90.00
#
_symmetry.space_group_name_H-M   'P 1'
#
loop_
_entity.id
_entity.type
_entity.pdbx_description
1 polymer ?
#
loop_
_entity_poly.entity_id
_entity_poly.type
_entity_poly.pdbx_seq_one_letter_code
_entity_poly.pdbx_strand_id
1 'polypeptide(L)'
;MKIFVGAVLAAACAQPVFACDFCAVYAATEAQGNSGKGFFAGAAEQYTYFDTFQSGGHDQPNPDAEHINSLISQAFVGYNFNNRFGVQFNLPVIYREWSALPEGGGRVHGSEVGLGDALLIGNAHIYRRSTMDYSFSWNGMAGVKFPTGNSHFLKPELDDIAAGIGGHDLALGTGSYDGVIGTDISARWKRVFATASAQYSIRSEGTFGYQFANEISWTGGPGFYLALKDDYTLSLQGIVSGEYKPEDTIHGVATDDTAITSIFLGPRINFTWESKLSAELGADLPVSIKSSGDQIVPTIRLHAAMTWRF
;
A
#
# COMPACT_ATOMS: atom_id res chain seq x y z
N MET A 1 -20.46 32.16 17.13
CA MET A 1 -19.13 32.01 16.50
C MET A 1 -19.21 30.80 15.56
N LYS A 2 -19.42 31.04 14.26
CA LYS A 2 -19.65 30.01 13.27
C LYS A 2 -18.29 29.57 12.73
N ILE A 3 -17.88 28.34 13.03
CA ILE A 3 -16.69 27.71 12.47
C ILE A 3 -17.11 27.13 11.12
N PHE A 4 -16.62 27.73 10.05
CA PHE A 4 -16.68 27.15 8.71
C PHE A 4 -15.64 26.03 8.65
N VAL A 5 -16.10 24.79 8.69
CA VAL A 5 -15.31 23.64 8.27
C VAL A 5 -15.45 23.56 6.75
N GLY A 6 -14.50 24.13 6.06
CA GLY A 6 -14.35 23.95 4.62
C GLY A 6 -13.81 22.56 4.35
N ALA A 7 -14.68 21.60 4.01
CA ALA A 7 -14.27 20.33 3.46
C ALA A 7 -13.71 20.55 2.06
N VAL A 8 -12.40 20.58 1.93
CA VAL A 8 -11.72 20.49 0.64
C VAL A 8 -11.83 19.03 0.20
N LEU A 9 -12.81 18.71 -0.64
CA LEU A 9 -12.84 17.48 -1.41
C LEU A 9 -11.76 17.60 -2.49
N ALA A 10 -10.52 17.26 -2.14
CA ALA A 10 -9.50 16.99 -3.13
C ALA A 10 -9.66 15.52 -3.53
N ALA A 11 -10.18 15.27 -4.70
CA ALA A 11 -10.34 13.94 -5.26
C ALA A 11 -9.04 13.49 -5.93
N ALA A 12 -8.58 12.30 -5.67
CA ALA A 12 -7.18 11.91 -5.82
C ALA A 12 -6.94 10.56 -6.52
N CYS A 13 -5.84 10.29 -7.18
CA CYS A 13 -5.45 9.04 -7.84
C CYS A 13 -4.07 8.56 -7.49
N ALA A 14 -3.98 7.48 -6.78
CA ALA A 14 -2.86 6.57 -6.81
C ALA A 14 -3.38 5.16 -6.63
N GLN A 15 -2.61 4.20 -7.03
CA GLN A 15 -2.99 2.81 -6.96
C GLN A 15 -2.69 2.22 -5.59
N PRO A 16 -3.28 1.07 -5.28
CA PRO A 16 -3.36 0.59 -3.92
C PRO A 16 -1.99 0.34 -3.34
N VAL A 17 -1.82 0.87 -2.18
CA VAL A 17 -0.76 0.49 -1.29
C VAL A 17 -1.14 -0.86 -0.73
N PHE A 18 -0.40 -1.88 -1.08
CA PHE A 18 -0.50 -3.16 -0.41
C PHE A 18 0.48 -3.13 0.75
N ALA A 19 -0.03 -3.20 1.93
CA ALA A 19 0.76 -3.40 3.08
C ALA A 19 0.87 -4.91 3.34
N CYS A 20 2.04 -5.46 3.15
CA CYS A 20 2.53 -6.32 4.18
C CYS A 20 2.70 -5.39 5.34
N ASP A 21 1.84 -5.52 6.21
CA ASP A 21 1.74 -4.98 7.51
C ASP A 21 2.42 -3.67 7.81
N PHE A 22 3.26 -3.09 7.18
CA PHE A 22 3.91 -1.92 7.69
C PHE A 22 4.91 -1.27 6.72
N CYS A 23 4.90 -1.72 5.49
CA CYS A 23 5.72 -1.10 4.47
C CYS A 23 4.86 -0.27 3.53
N ALA A 24 4.86 1.02 3.77
CA ALA A 24 4.24 2.01 2.89
C ALA A 24 4.95 2.13 1.53
N VAL A 25 5.01 1.05 0.78
CA VAL A 25 5.85 0.99 -0.42
C VAL A 25 5.10 1.26 -1.73
N TYR A 26 3.81 1.51 -1.70
CA TYR A 26 3.03 1.21 -2.88
C TYR A 26 2.36 2.23 -3.71
N ALA A 27 1.88 3.26 -3.11
CA ALA A 27 0.90 4.13 -3.74
C ALA A 27 1.37 4.83 -5.01
N ALA A 28 2.64 4.89 -5.15
CA ALA A 28 3.21 5.89 -6.03
C ALA A 28 3.48 5.44 -7.45
N THR A 29 3.47 4.14 -7.74
CA THR A 29 3.89 3.66 -9.06
C THR A 29 2.89 3.91 -10.16
N GLU A 30 1.66 4.12 -9.83
CA GLU A 30 0.64 4.35 -10.83
C GLU A 30 0.02 5.74 -10.82
N ALA A 31 0.40 6.55 -9.88
CA ALA A 31 0.16 7.99 -9.97
C ALA A 31 0.88 8.64 -11.15
N GLN A 32 1.09 7.96 -12.04
CA GLN A 32 1.95 7.74 -13.15
C GLN A 32 1.75 8.79 -14.15
N GLY A 33 2.70 9.56 -14.14
CA GLY A 33 3.11 10.32 -15.27
C GLY A 33 3.36 9.43 -16.51
N ASN A 34 2.41 8.65 -16.92
CA ASN A 34 2.54 7.79 -18.10
C ASN A 34 2.58 8.55 -19.41
N SER A 35 2.72 9.86 -19.41
CA SER A 35 2.80 10.64 -20.64
C SER A 35 3.52 11.95 -20.42
N GLY A 36 4.52 12.19 -21.24
CA GLY A 36 5.22 13.46 -21.28
C GLY A 36 6.43 13.55 -20.35
N LYS A 37 7.33 14.47 -20.67
CA LYS A 37 8.46 14.91 -19.86
C LYS A 37 7.97 15.93 -18.84
N GLY A 38 8.47 15.90 -17.61
CA GLY A 38 8.17 16.91 -16.61
C GLY A 38 8.06 16.39 -15.19
N PHE A 39 7.80 17.30 -14.28
CA PHE A 39 7.58 17.01 -12.87
C PHE A 39 6.14 16.56 -12.62
N PHE A 40 6.00 15.71 -11.64
CA PHE A 40 4.73 15.38 -11.01
C PHE A 40 4.93 15.26 -9.50
N ALA A 41 3.87 15.51 -8.75
CA ALA A 41 3.83 15.35 -7.31
C ALA A 41 2.44 14.91 -6.89
N GLY A 42 2.34 14.28 -5.73
CA GLY A 42 1.06 13.87 -5.21
C GLY A 42 1.13 13.35 -3.79
N ALA A 43 -0.02 12.88 -3.34
CA ALA A 43 -0.19 12.24 -2.05
C ALA A 43 -1.12 11.04 -2.17
N ALA A 44 -0.93 10.08 -1.29
CA ALA A 44 -1.78 8.91 -1.15
C ALA A 44 -2.05 8.65 0.33
N GLU A 45 -3.25 8.20 0.63
CA GLU A 45 -3.71 7.84 1.96
C GLU A 45 -4.23 6.42 1.96
N GLN A 46 -3.80 5.64 2.93
CA GLN A 46 -4.40 4.34 3.22
C GLN A 46 -4.75 4.24 4.68
N TYR A 47 -6.01 3.96 4.95
CA TYR A 47 -6.49 3.56 6.27
C TYR A 47 -6.79 2.07 6.27
N THR A 48 -6.27 1.34 7.25
CA THR A 48 -6.57 -0.07 7.47
C THR A 48 -6.98 -0.29 8.91
N TYR A 49 -8.11 -0.96 9.10
CA TYR A 49 -8.60 -1.40 10.40
C TYR A 49 -8.42 -2.91 10.54
N PHE A 50 -7.79 -3.30 11.65
CA PHE A 50 -7.49 -4.69 11.98
C PHE A 50 -8.22 -5.01 13.29
N ASP A 51 -9.16 -5.93 13.25
CA ASP A 51 -9.89 -6.40 14.43
C ASP A 51 -10.34 -7.87 14.33
N THR A 52 -10.04 -8.52 13.22
CA THR A 52 -10.31 -9.96 13.06
C THR A 52 -9.14 -10.76 13.63
N PHE A 53 -9.36 -11.47 14.72
CA PHE A 53 -8.35 -12.35 15.29
C PHE A 53 -8.32 -13.69 14.56
N GLN A 54 -7.15 -14.12 14.16
CA GLN A 54 -6.90 -15.43 13.55
C GLN A 54 -5.89 -16.21 14.37
N SER A 55 -6.12 -17.53 14.48
CA SER A 55 -5.18 -18.50 15.03
C SER A 55 -4.97 -19.61 14.00
N GLY A 56 -3.73 -19.80 13.55
CA GLY A 56 -3.39 -20.78 12.53
C GLY A 56 -4.16 -20.62 11.22
N GLY A 57 -4.47 -19.38 10.82
CA GLY A 57 -5.18 -19.03 9.59
C GLY A 57 -6.70 -19.23 9.64
N HIS A 58 -7.28 -19.37 10.83
CA HIS A 58 -8.71 -19.51 11.04
C HIS A 58 -9.23 -18.40 11.95
N ASP A 59 -10.34 -17.75 11.54
CA ASP A 59 -10.99 -16.73 12.36
C ASP A 59 -11.42 -17.29 13.71
N GLN A 60 -11.09 -16.57 14.76
CA GLN A 60 -11.44 -16.87 16.13
C GLN A 60 -12.18 -15.68 16.75
N PRO A 61 -12.97 -15.92 17.81
CA PRO A 61 -13.55 -14.82 18.58
C PRO A 61 -12.45 -13.89 19.10
N ASN A 62 -12.71 -12.58 19.04
CA ASN A 62 -11.88 -11.52 19.61
C ASN A 62 -12.61 -10.92 20.83
N PRO A 63 -12.72 -11.65 21.98
CA PRO A 63 -13.48 -11.19 23.13
C PRO A 63 -12.85 -9.97 23.80
N ASP A 64 -11.57 -9.80 23.61
CA ASP A 64 -10.80 -8.71 24.18
C ASP A 64 -10.83 -7.45 23.31
N ALA A 65 -11.50 -7.50 22.15
CA ALA A 65 -11.62 -6.41 21.21
C ALA A 65 -10.25 -5.74 20.92
N GLU A 66 -9.25 -6.59 20.73
CA GLU A 66 -7.93 -6.16 20.29
C GLU A 66 -8.01 -5.64 18.87
N HIS A 67 -7.32 -4.54 18.60
CA HIS A 67 -7.37 -3.92 17.27
C HIS A 67 -6.18 -3.01 17.00
N ILE A 68 -5.93 -2.79 15.73
CA ILE A 68 -4.99 -1.78 15.25
C ILE A 68 -5.70 -0.86 14.25
N ASN A 69 -5.56 0.44 14.43
CA ASN A 69 -5.85 1.47 13.44
C ASN A 69 -4.53 1.89 12.77
N SER A 70 -4.42 1.72 11.48
CA SER A 70 -3.23 2.11 10.73
C SER A 70 -3.60 3.13 9.65
N LEU A 71 -2.99 4.31 9.70
CA LEU A 71 -3.08 5.34 8.66
C LEU A 71 -1.69 5.58 8.07
N ILE A 72 -1.59 5.44 6.75
CA ILE A 72 -0.36 5.69 6.00
C ILE A 72 -0.62 6.84 5.04
N SER A 73 0.02 7.98 5.31
CA SER A 73 0.01 9.18 4.47
C SER A 73 1.30 9.26 3.70
N GLN A 74 1.26 9.09 2.39
CA GLN A 74 2.45 9.08 1.54
C GLN A 74 2.49 10.29 0.64
N ALA A 75 3.53 11.11 0.76
CA ALA A 75 3.86 12.15 -0.21
C ALA A 75 4.86 11.60 -1.24
N PHE A 76 4.72 12.02 -2.49
CA PHE A 76 5.66 11.64 -3.53
C PHE A 76 5.92 12.78 -4.52
N VAL A 77 7.12 12.77 -5.09
CA VAL A 77 7.53 13.66 -6.16
C VAL A 77 8.34 12.87 -7.18
N GLY A 78 8.14 13.17 -8.45
CA GLY A 78 8.87 12.48 -9.51
C GLY A 78 9.15 13.38 -10.71
N TYR A 79 10.01 12.88 -11.58
CA TYR A 79 10.39 13.52 -12.81
C TYR A 79 10.53 12.51 -13.95
N ASN A 80 9.79 12.72 -15.01
CA ASN A 80 9.94 11.97 -16.25
C ASN A 80 10.98 12.64 -17.14
N PHE A 81 12.11 11.97 -17.37
CA PHE A 81 13.16 12.45 -18.25
C PHE A 81 12.71 12.52 -19.72
N ASN A 82 11.89 11.52 -20.09
CA ASN A 82 11.33 11.36 -21.43
C ASN A 82 10.09 10.42 -21.36
N ASN A 83 9.56 10.04 -22.50
CA ASN A 83 8.40 9.14 -22.60
C ASN A 83 8.69 7.67 -22.23
N ARG A 84 9.93 7.34 -21.82
CA ARG A 84 10.31 5.97 -21.45
C ARG A 84 10.83 5.82 -20.04
N PHE A 85 11.45 6.84 -19.47
CA PHE A 85 12.12 6.74 -18.18
C PHE A 85 11.74 7.89 -17.26
N GLY A 86 11.49 7.53 -16.02
CA GLY A 86 11.25 8.47 -14.93
C GLY A 86 11.83 7.99 -13.63
N VAL A 87 11.88 8.87 -12.66
CA VAL A 87 12.22 8.55 -11.27
C VAL A 87 11.17 9.15 -10.35
N GLN A 88 10.97 8.52 -9.21
CA GLN A 88 10.03 8.97 -8.20
C GLN A 88 10.59 8.69 -6.81
N PHE A 89 10.44 9.65 -5.93
CA PHE A 89 10.76 9.55 -4.52
C PHE A 89 9.47 9.58 -3.70
N ASN A 90 9.34 8.65 -2.76
CA ASN A 90 8.19 8.50 -1.87
C ASN A 90 8.64 8.64 -0.43
N LEU A 91 7.86 9.37 0.36
CA LEU A 91 8.09 9.53 1.78
C LEU A 91 6.77 9.30 2.54
N PRO A 92 6.63 8.19 3.26
CA PRO A 92 5.46 7.92 4.07
C PRO A 92 5.57 8.53 5.46
N VAL A 93 4.43 8.99 5.98
CA VAL A 93 4.18 9.23 7.40
C VAL A 93 3.16 8.20 7.84
N ILE A 94 3.46 7.49 8.91
CA ILE A 94 2.63 6.39 9.42
C ILE A 94 2.13 6.77 10.79
N TYR A 95 0.82 6.59 11.01
CA TYR A 95 0.18 6.64 12.33
C TYR A 95 -0.41 5.27 12.62
N ARG A 96 -0.15 4.79 13.83
CA ARG A 96 -0.74 3.57 14.37
C ARG A 96 -1.27 3.81 15.76
N GLU A 97 -2.43 3.25 16.01
CA GLU A 97 -3.06 3.18 17.33
C GLU A 97 -3.48 1.73 17.55
N TRP A 98 -3.26 1.22 18.75
CA TRP A 98 -3.63 -0.14 19.09
C TRP A 98 -4.23 -0.25 20.48
N SER A 99 -5.04 -1.27 20.67
CA SER A 99 -5.56 -1.72 21.93
C SER A 99 -5.33 -3.22 22.05
N ALA A 100 -4.66 -3.64 23.11
CA ALA A 100 -4.26 -5.00 23.34
C ALA A 100 -4.49 -5.40 24.80
N LEU A 101 -4.68 -6.70 25.08
CA LEU A 101 -4.79 -7.27 26.42
C LEU A 101 -3.70 -8.33 26.63
N PRO A 102 -2.49 -7.94 27.12
CA PRO A 102 -1.43 -8.88 27.43
C PRO A 102 -1.84 -9.92 28.45
N GLU A 103 -1.31 -11.13 28.34
CA GLU A 103 -1.57 -12.21 29.31
C GLU A 103 -1.23 -11.80 30.75
N GLY A 104 -2.20 -11.92 31.65
CA GLY A 104 -2.05 -11.59 33.07
C GLY A 104 -1.94 -10.09 33.38
N GLY A 105 -2.10 -9.22 32.37
CA GLY A 105 -2.04 -7.77 32.50
C GLY A 105 -3.39 -7.07 32.38
N GLY A 106 -3.36 -5.74 32.50
CA GLY A 106 -4.48 -4.87 32.15
C GLY A 106 -4.42 -4.47 30.67
N ARG A 107 -5.56 -4.00 30.14
CA ARG A 107 -5.60 -3.48 28.76
C ARG A 107 -4.59 -2.35 28.54
N VAL A 108 -3.84 -2.47 27.49
CA VAL A 108 -2.85 -1.49 27.05
C VAL A 108 -3.39 -0.76 25.80
N HIS A 109 -3.29 0.55 25.81
CA HIS A 109 -3.54 1.38 24.63
C HIS A 109 -2.26 2.12 24.28
N GLY A 110 -1.92 2.15 23.02
CA GLY A 110 -0.76 2.87 22.55
C GLY A 110 -1.00 3.53 21.20
N SER A 111 -0.13 4.45 20.87
CA SER A 111 -0.08 5.04 19.53
C SER A 111 1.35 5.42 19.18
N GLU A 112 1.68 5.28 17.90
CA GLU A 112 2.97 5.66 17.35
C GLU A 112 2.73 6.47 16.07
N VAL A 113 3.51 7.53 15.87
CA VAL A 113 3.48 8.34 14.66
C VAL A 113 4.90 8.74 14.26
N GLY A 114 5.19 8.64 12.99
CA GLY A 114 6.51 9.03 12.50
C GLY A 114 6.68 8.78 11.01
N LEU A 115 7.90 9.03 10.53
CA LEU A 115 8.27 8.67 9.17
C LEU A 115 8.36 7.15 9.05
N GLY A 116 7.88 6.64 7.93
CA GLY A 116 8.21 5.29 7.48
C GLY A 116 9.45 5.27 6.59
N ASP A 117 9.69 4.14 5.94
CA ASP A 117 10.85 3.96 5.08
C ASP A 117 10.66 4.68 3.74
N ALA A 118 11.57 5.57 3.41
CA ALA A 118 11.57 6.28 2.13
C ALA A 118 11.92 5.34 0.97
N LEU A 119 11.35 5.58 -0.21
CA LEU A 119 11.55 4.74 -1.38
C LEU A 119 11.91 5.59 -2.61
N LEU A 120 12.96 5.22 -3.31
CA LEU A 120 13.34 5.77 -4.61
C LEU A 120 13.07 4.71 -5.69
N ILE A 121 12.26 5.07 -6.68
CA ILE A 121 11.84 4.18 -7.78
C ILE A 121 12.28 4.76 -9.12
N GLY A 122 12.85 3.92 -9.96
CA GLY A 122 12.99 4.15 -11.39
C GLY A 122 11.87 3.44 -12.15
N ASN A 123 11.20 4.16 -13.04
CA ASN A 123 10.13 3.65 -13.90
C ASN A 123 10.60 3.56 -15.35
N ALA A 124 10.21 2.49 -16.04
CA ALA A 124 10.51 2.26 -17.45
C ALA A 124 9.24 1.86 -18.21
N HIS A 125 8.88 2.65 -19.25
CA HIS A 125 7.80 2.29 -20.18
C HIS A 125 8.34 1.32 -21.23
N ILE A 126 8.02 0.04 -21.07
CA ILE A 126 8.54 -1.06 -21.90
C ILE A 126 7.85 -1.06 -23.27
N TYR A 127 6.52 -0.96 -23.24
CA TYR A 127 5.73 -0.95 -24.47
C TYR A 127 4.48 -0.09 -24.30
N ARG A 128 4.16 0.69 -25.34
CA ARG A 128 2.93 1.49 -25.41
C ARG A 128 2.40 1.54 -26.82
N ARG A 129 1.11 1.27 -26.96
CA ARG A 129 0.36 1.46 -28.20
C ARG A 129 -0.99 2.08 -27.88
N SER A 130 -1.36 3.12 -28.63
CA SER A 130 -2.65 3.79 -28.44
C SER A 130 -3.26 4.12 -29.80
N THR A 131 -4.58 3.91 -29.91
CA THR A 131 -5.44 4.30 -31.02
C THR A 131 -6.71 4.93 -30.43
N MET A 132 -7.63 5.40 -31.26
CA MET A 132 -8.91 5.96 -30.78
C MET A 132 -9.69 4.95 -29.94
N ASP A 133 -9.79 3.70 -30.38
CA ASP A 133 -10.59 2.67 -29.73
C ASP A 133 -9.81 1.80 -28.74
N TYR A 134 -8.50 1.73 -28.85
CA TYR A 134 -7.67 0.79 -28.11
C TYR A 134 -6.41 1.47 -27.57
N SER A 135 -6.07 1.16 -26.33
CA SER A 135 -4.74 1.46 -25.80
C SER A 135 -4.22 0.28 -24.98
N PHE A 136 -2.91 0.10 -25.04
CA PHE A 136 -2.18 -0.88 -24.23
C PHE A 136 -0.89 -0.22 -23.73
N SER A 137 -0.58 -0.41 -22.47
CA SER A 137 0.71 -0.03 -21.88
C SER A 137 1.25 -1.15 -21.01
N TRP A 138 2.57 -1.28 -21.04
CA TRP A 138 3.33 -2.17 -20.18
C TRP A 138 4.52 -1.42 -19.62
N ASN A 139 4.62 -1.36 -18.30
CA ASN A 139 5.65 -0.65 -17.58
C ASN A 139 6.38 -1.61 -16.64
N GLY A 140 7.63 -1.29 -16.36
CA GLY A 140 8.43 -1.95 -15.34
C GLY A 140 8.98 -0.93 -14.37
N MET A 141 9.24 -1.35 -13.14
CA MET A 141 9.85 -0.52 -12.13
C MET A 141 10.90 -1.28 -11.33
N ALA A 142 11.87 -0.54 -10.81
CA ALA A 142 12.82 -1.03 -9.83
C ALA A 142 13.16 0.10 -8.86
N GLY A 143 13.37 -0.23 -7.59
CA GLY A 143 13.61 0.76 -6.57
C GLY A 143 14.43 0.26 -5.39
N VAL A 144 14.84 1.20 -4.56
CA VAL A 144 15.53 0.95 -3.30
C VAL A 144 14.79 1.66 -2.18
N LYS A 145 14.48 0.93 -1.14
CA LYS A 145 13.90 1.43 0.11
C LYS A 145 15.03 1.74 1.09
N PHE A 146 14.92 2.86 1.79
CA PHE A 146 15.89 3.36 2.77
C PHE A 146 15.30 3.25 4.18
N PRO A 147 16.07 2.80 5.18
CA PRO A 147 15.60 2.63 6.55
C PRO A 147 15.46 3.98 7.28
N THR A 148 14.53 4.80 6.88
CA THR A 148 14.26 6.11 7.49
C THR A 148 13.18 6.06 8.57
N GLY A 149 12.42 4.98 8.62
CA GLY A 149 11.37 4.74 9.60
C GLY A 149 11.90 4.26 10.95
N ASN A 150 11.10 4.49 12.00
CA ASN A 150 11.44 4.00 13.32
C ASN A 150 11.15 2.50 13.44
N SER A 151 12.17 1.74 13.81
CA SER A 151 12.12 0.28 13.92
C SER A 151 12.25 -0.24 15.37
N HIS A 152 12.07 0.63 16.38
CA HIS A 152 12.34 0.26 17.78
C HIS A 152 11.44 -0.88 18.31
N PHE A 153 10.23 -1.03 17.77
CA PHE A 153 9.33 -2.13 18.10
C PHE A 153 9.83 -3.50 17.62
N LEU A 154 10.81 -3.56 16.72
CA LEU A 154 11.41 -4.82 16.26
C LEU A 154 12.40 -5.42 17.26
N LYS A 155 12.60 -4.82 18.44
CA LYS A 155 13.39 -5.44 19.50
C LYS A 155 12.75 -6.75 19.94
N PRO A 156 13.49 -7.84 20.12
CA PRO A 156 12.91 -9.14 20.51
C PRO A 156 12.06 -9.12 21.77
N GLU A 157 12.42 -8.27 22.74
CA GLU A 157 11.66 -8.12 24.00
C GLU A 157 10.35 -7.34 23.88
N LEU A 158 10.10 -6.74 22.69
CA LEU A 158 8.87 -5.99 22.37
C LEU A 158 8.09 -6.65 21.23
N ASP A 159 8.48 -7.83 20.79
CA ASP A 159 7.85 -8.50 19.66
C ASP A 159 6.39 -8.87 19.97
N ASP A 160 6.13 -9.48 21.10
CA ASP A 160 4.79 -9.84 21.52
C ASP A 160 4.24 -8.85 22.55
N ILE A 161 3.39 -7.93 22.09
CA ILE A 161 2.67 -6.99 22.99
C ILE A 161 1.42 -7.66 23.56
N ALA A 162 0.74 -8.47 22.75
CA ALA A 162 -0.37 -9.33 23.14
C ALA A 162 -0.52 -10.46 22.12
N ALA A 163 -1.34 -11.46 22.42
CA ALA A 163 -1.68 -12.48 21.44
C ALA A 163 -2.26 -11.80 20.17
N GLY A 164 -1.58 -11.90 19.06
CA GLY A 164 -2.00 -11.35 17.79
C GLY A 164 -1.55 -9.91 17.45
N ILE A 165 -0.83 -9.23 18.34
CA ILE A 165 -0.20 -7.93 18.05
C ILE A 165 1.27 -8.00 18.44
N GLY A 166 2.13 -8.22 17.46
CA GLY A 166 3.59 -8.24 17.60
C GLY A 166 4.24 -6.88 17.40
N GLY A 167 5.52 -6.79 17.75
CA GLY A 167 6.31 -5.59 17.53
C GLY A 167 6.48 -5.26 16.05
N HIS A 168 6.49 -6.26 15.18
CA HIS A 168 6.54 -6.10 13.72
C HIS A 168 5.28 -5.40 13.18
N ASP A 169 4.14 -5.56 13.82
CA ASP A 169 2.89 -4.89 13.47
C ASP A 169 2.92 -3.39 13.78
N LEU A 170 3.71 -2.96 14.72
CA LEU A 170 3.74 -1.57 15.21
C LEU A 170 4.94 -0.78 14.69
N ALA A 171 5.97 -1.45 14.17
CA ALA A 171 7.15 -0.80 13.64
C ALA A 171 6.80 0.11 12.44
N LEU A 172 7.32 1.34 12.41
CA LEU A 172 7.12 2.29 11.31
C LEU A 172 8.14 2.11 10.18
N GLY A 173 9.18 1.34 10.40
CA GLY A 173 10.21 1.02 9.42
C GLY A 173 10.86 -0.32 9.69
N THR A 174 11.52 -0.87 8.67
CA THR A 174 12.15 -2.20 8.73
C THR A 174 13.58 -2.16 9.26
N GLY A 175 14.20 -0.98 9.31
CA GLY A 175 15.60 -0.84 9.69
C GLY A 175 16.60 -1.40 8.66
N SER A 176 16.15 -1.78 7.46
CA SER A 176 16.92 -2.42 6.39
C SER A 176 16.87 -1.64 5.08
N TYR A 177 17.90 -1.82 4.23
CA TYR A 177 17.87 -1.43 2.83
C TYR A 177 17.24 -2.55 2.01
N ASP A 178 16.14 -2.29 1.32
CA ASP A 178 15.43 -3.32 0.57
C ASP A 178 15.35 -2.96 -0.91
N GLY A 179 15.30 -3.98 -1.75
CA GLY A 179 15.04 -3.85 -3.18
C GLY A 179 13.57 -4.03 -3.49
N VAL A 180 13.11 -3.31 -4.51
CA VAL A 180 11.74 -3.48 -5.03
C VAL A 180 11.80 -3.59 -6.54
N ILE A 181 11.12 -4.58 -7.10
CA ILE A 181 10.90 -4.70 -8.54
C ILE A 181 9.42 -4.92 -8.81
N GLY A 182 8.95 -4.44 -9.95
CA GLY A 182 7.54 -4.62 -10.29
C GLY A 182 7.23 -4.34 -11.74
N THR A 183 5.99 -4.61 -12.08
CA THR A 183 5.46 -4.39 -13.43
C THR A 183 3.98 -4.07 -13.37
N ASP A 184 3.51 -3.26 -14.31
CA ASP A 184 2.10 -2.99 -14.52
C ASP A 184 1.73 -3.07 -16.00
N ILE A 185 0.49 -3.50 -16.23
CA ILE A 185 -0.11 -3.60 -17.56
C ILE A 185 -1.48 -2.93 -17.50
N SER A 186 -1.79 -2.12 -18.49
CA SER A 186 -3.14 -1.61 -18.69
C SER A 186 -3.57 -1.79 -20.15
N ALA A 187 -4.82 -2.21 -20.33
CA ALA A 187 -5.45 -2.38 -21.63
C ALA A 187 -6.82 -1.73 -21.64
N ARG A 188 -7.13 -0.95 -22.69
CA ARG A 188 -8.42 -0.32 -22.90
C ARG A 188 -8.96 -0.66 -24.29
N TRP A 189 -10.24 -0.97 -24.35
CA TRP A 189 -10.99 -1.06 -25.58
C TRP A 189 -12.28 -0.25 -25.44
N LYS A 190 -12.34 0.84 -26.20
CA LYS A 190 -13.44 1.83 -26.10
C LYS A 190 -13.58 2.32 -24.66
N ARG A 191 -14.69 1.97 -24.01
CA ARG A 191 -15.02 2.35 -22.62
C ARG A 191 -14.65 1.31 -21.58
N VAL A 192 -14.31 0.09 -22.01
CA VAL A 192 -13.88 -0.97 -21.08
C VAL A 192 -12.37 -0.95 -20.96
N PHE A 193 -11.87 -1.17 -19.75
CA PHE A 193 -10.45 -1.33 -19.51
C PHE A 193 -10.18 -2.40 -18.47
N ALA A 194 -8.95 -2.84 -18.41
CA ALA A 194 -8.46 -3.70 -17.34
C ALA A 194 -7.03 -3.30 -17.00
N THR A 195 -6.69 -3.42 -15.71
CA THR A 195 -5.32 -3.22 -15.21
C THR A 195 -4.86 -4.45 -14.47
N ALA A 196 -3.56 -4.68 -14.46
CA ALA A 196 -2.91 -5.67 -13.62
C ALA A 196 -1.52 -5.14 -13.24
N SER A 197 -1.14 -5.30 -11.99
CA SER A 197 0.21 -5.00 -11.51
C SER A 197 0.68 -6.07 -10.54
N ALA A 198 1.99 -6.26 -10.50
CA ALA A 198 2.63 -7.13 -9.52
C ALA A 198 3.95 -6.49 -9.07
N GLN A 199 4.29 -6.70 -7.82
CA GLN A 199 5.53 -6.22 -7.23
C GLN A 199 6.12 -7.30 -6.33
N TYR A 200 7.44 -7.32 -6.29
CA TYR A 200 8.22 -8.17 -5.41
C TYR A 200 9.17 -7.31 -4.59
N SER A 201 9.07 -7.45 -3.28
CA SER A 201 9.94 -6.80 -2.30
C SER A 201 11.03 -7.78 -1.87
N ILE A 202 12.27 -7.37 -2.07
CA ILE A 202 13.47 -8.12 -1.71
C ILE A 202 13.99 -7.51 -0.40
N ARG A 203 13.86 -8.25 0.68
CA ARG A 203 14.15 -7.77 2.03
C ARG A 203 15.55 -8.20 2.47
N SER A 204 16.23 -7.34 3.21
CA SER A 204 17.47 -7.66 3.89
C SER A 204 17.31 -7.63 5.41
N GLU A 205 18.25 -8.21 6.12
CA GLU A 205 18.31 -8.11 7.58
C GLU A 205 18.47 -6.65 8.01
N GLY A 206 17.60 -6.22 8.93
CA GLY A 206 17.55 -4.88 9.46
C GLY A 206 18.08 -4.76 10.89
N THR A 207 17.57 -3.77 11.61
CA THR A 207 17.91 -3.56 13.02
C THR A 207 17.47 -4.74 13.87
N PHE A 208 18.22 -5.00 14.95
CA PHE A 208 17.98 -6.06 15.93
C PHE A 208 18.04 -7.50 15.36
N GLY A 209 18.63 -7.68 14.17
CA GLY A 209 18.66 -8.98 13.49
C GLY A 209 17.29 -9.41 12.94
N TYR A 210 16.32 -8.50 12.89
CA TYR A 210 15.01 -8.75 12.31
C TYR A 210 15.07 -8.61 10.79
N GLN A 211 14.53 -9.58 10.08
CA GLN A 211 14.38 -9.53 8.63
C GLN A 211 12.94 -9.84 8.25
N PHE A 212 12.25 -8.85 7.71
CA PHE A 212 10.97 -9.09 7.05
C PHE A 212 11.14 -10.05 5.90
N ALA A 213 10.20 -10.93 5.68
CA ALA A 213 10.24 -11.86 4.56
C ALA A 213 10.09 -11.15 3.22
N ASN A 214 10.62 -11.76 2.17
CA ASN A 214 10.33 -11.33 0.81
C ASN A 214 8.85 -11.50 0.51
N GLU A 215 8.28 -10.51 -0.19
CA GLU A 215 6.85 -10.43 -0.39
C GLU A 215 6.53 -10.24 -1.87
N ILE A 216 5.50 -10.93 -2.34
CA ILE A 216 4.85 -10.61 -3.61
C ILE A 216 3.47 -10.06 -3.35
N SER A 217 3.16 -8.94 -3.99
CA SER A 217 1.84 -8.34 -3.99
C SER A 217 1.39 -8.08 -5.42
N TRP A 218 0.09 -8.14 -5.62
CA TRP A 218 -0.52 -7.95 -6.92
C TRP A 218 -1.89 -7.29 -6.80
N THR A 219 -2.29 -6.59 -7.86
CA THR A 219 -3.62 -6.00 -7.97
C THR A 219 -4.05 -5.94 -9.43
N GLY A 220 -5.34 -5.94 -9.65
CA GLY A 220 -5.88 -5.76 -10.99
C GLY A 220 -7.38 -5.94 -11.04
N GLY A 221 -7.95 -5.63 -12.19
CA GLY A 221 -9.36 -5.84 -12.41
C GLY A 221 -9.92 -5.06 -13.58
N PRO A 222 -11.15 -5.41 -14.00
CA PRO A 222 -11.85 -4.73 -15.07
C PRO A 222 -12.49 -3.41 -14.59
N GLY A 223 -12.59 -2.46 -15.51
CA GLY A 223 -13.26 -1.19 -15.26
C GLY A 223 -14.01 -0.68 -16.48
N PHE A 224 -14.81 0.33 -16.24
CA PHE A 224 -15.63 0.98 -17.26
C PHE A 224 -15.62 2.49 -17.09
N TYR A 225 -15.42 3.23 -18.20
CA TYR A 225 -15.50 4.68 -18.21
C TYR A 225 -16.97 5.14 -18.24
N LEU A 226 -17.43 5.73 -17.15
CA LEU A 226 -18.72 6.39 -17.02
C LEU A 226 -18.75 7.68 -17.84
N ALA A 227 -17.67 8.47 -17.76
CA ALA A 227 -17.42 9.61 -18.61
C ALA A 227 -16.05 9.45 -19.28
N LEU A 228 -16.00 9.66 -20.59
CA LEU A 228 -14.78 9.67 -21.39
C LEU A 228 -14.88 10.89 -22.28
N LYS A 229 -14.34 12.01 -21.81
CA LYS A 229 -14.34 13.33 -22.44
C LYS A 229 -12.91 13.76 -22.69
N ASP A 230 -12.72 14.71 -23.57
CA ASP A 230 -11.39 15.22 -23.93
C ASP A 230 -10.69 15.93 -22.75
N ASP A 231 -11.48 16.58 -21.89
CA ASP A 231 -11.04 17.34 -20.73
C ASP A 231 -11.07 16.56 -19.42
N TYR A 232 -11.92 15.52 -19.29
CA TYR A 232 -11.95 14.69 -18.08
C TYR A 232 -12.42 13.26 -18.34
N THR A 233 -12.01 12.36 -17.48
CA THR A 233 -12.55 11.00 -17.42
C THR A 233 -13.06 10.67 -16.04
N LEU A 234 -14.08 9.83 -15.95
CA LEU A 234 -14.56 9.22 -14.72
C LEU A 234 -14.77 7.74 -14.98
N SER A 235 -14.22 6.88 -14.15
CA SER A 235 -14.38 5.43 -14.29
C SER A 235 -14.68 4.75 -12.97
N LEU A 236 -15.33 3.61 -13.08
CA LEU A 236 -15.53 2.65 -12.00
C LEU A 236 -14.79 1.36 -12.35
N GLN A 237 -14.08 0.81 -11.37
CA GLN A 237 -13.31 -0.42 -11.52
C GLN A 237 -13.61 -1.36 -10.36
N GLY A 238 -13.73 -2.65 -10.65
CA GLY A 238 -13.69 -3.70 -9.63
C GLY A 238 -12.25 -4.19 -9.50
N ILE A 239 -11.70 -4.15 -8.29
CA ILE A 239 -10.32 -4.54 -8.02
C ILE A 239 -10.30 -5.83 -7.22
N VAL A 240 -9.45 -6.75 -7.64
CA VAL A 240 -8.97 -7.85 -6.81
C VAL A 240 -7.50 -7.59 -6.51
N SER A 241 -7.12 -7.72 -5.27
CA SER A 241 -5.76 -7.55 -4.83
C SER A 241 -5.35 -8.64 -3.85
N GLY A 242 -4.08 -8.92 -3.75
CA GLY A 242 -3.58 -9.92 -2.82
C GLY A 242 -2.10 -9.77 -2.55
N GLU A 243 -1.68 -10.46 -1.50
CA GLU A 243 -0.28 -10.54 -1.09
C GLU A 243 0.04 -11.94 -0.61
N TYR A 244 1.30 -12.28 -0.72
CA TYR A 244 1.89 -13.46 -0.13
C TYR A 244 3.22 -13.07 0.51
N LYS A 245 3.29 -13.22 1.82
CA LYS A 245 4.48 -13.02 2.63
C LYS A 245 4.68 -14.28 3.50
N PRO A 246 5.78 -15.01 3.38
CA PRO A 246 6.15 -16.08 4.31
C PRO A 246 6.58 -15.50 5.66
N GLU A 247 7.00 -16.36 6.58
CA GLU A 247 7.44 -15.97 7.92
C GLU A 247 8.68 -15.06 7.86
N ASP A 248 8.68 -14.06 8.72
CA ASP A 248 9.84 -13.20 8.98
C ASP A 248 10.91 -14.00 9.75
N THR A 249 12.09 -13.44 9.91
CA THR A 249 13.15 -14.09 10.68
C THR A 249 13.81 -13.14 11.69
N ILE A 250 14.23 -13.69 12.83
CA ILE A 250 15.08 -13.02 13.80
C ILE A 250 16.39 -13.80 13.88
N HIS A 251 17.51 -13.15 13.52
CA HIS A 251 18.83 -13.80 13.41
C HIS A 251 18.81 -15.07 12.55
N GLY A 252 17.98 -15.07 11.48
CA GLY A 252 17.85 -16.19 10.55
C GLY A 252 16.94 -17.34 11.03
N VAL A 253 16.28 -17.20 12.18
CA VAL A 253 15.29 -18.14 12.69
C VAL A 253 13.89 -17.59 12.40
N ALA A 254 13.01 -18.41 11.82
CA ALA A 254 11.64 -18.02 11.48
C ALA A 254 10.82 -17.71 12.75
N THR A 255 9.91 -16.73 12.62
CA THR A 255 8.94 -16.33 13.65
C THR A 255 7.54 -16.77 13.23
N ASP A 256 6.81 -17.44 14.14
CA ASP A 256 5.61 -18.20 13.79
C ASP A 256 4.40 -17.35 13.37
N ASP A 257 4.27 -16.11 13.83
CA ASP A 257 3.07 -15.25 13.73
C ASP A 257 3.26 -14.06 12.77
N THR A 258 4.03 -14.25 11.72
CA THR A 258 4.38 -13.18 10.78
C THR A 258 4.02 -13.46 9.32
N ALA A 259 3.67 -14.71 8.98
CA ALA A 259 3.28 -15.03 7.61
C ALA A 259 1.84 -14.64 7.32
N ILE A 260 1.59 -14.12 6.12
CA ILE A 260 0.24 -13.79 5.67
C ILE A 260 0.05 -14.06 4.18
N THR A 261 -1.10 -14.60 3.84
CA THR A 261 -1.62 -14.67 2.48
C THR A 261 -3.00 -14.06 2.45
N SER A 262 -3.19 -12.99 1.69
CA SER A 262 -4.46 -12.27 1.66
C SER A 262 -4.98 -12.03 0.25
N ILE A 263 -6.31 -12.01 0.11
CA ILE A 263 -7.05 -11.61 -1.08
C ILE A 263 -8.15 -10.66 -0.66
N PHE A 264 -8.19 -9.52 -1.33
CA PHE A 264 -9.21 -8.48 -1.14
C PHE A 264 -9.97 -8.25 -2.44
N LEU A 265 -11.20 -7.77 -2.31
CA LEU A 265 -12.06 -7.32 -3.41
C LEU A 265 -12.68 -5.98 -3.04
N GLY A 266 -12.71 -5.05 -3.99
CA GLY A 266 -13.35 -3.77 -3.75
C GLY A 266 -13.61 -2.92 -4.99
N PRO A 267 -14.48 -1.92 -4.87
CA PRO A 267 -14.69 -0.92 -5.90
C PRO A 267 -13.64 0.19 -5.83
N ARG A 268 -13.34 0.74 -7.00
CA ARG A 268 -12.46 1.90 -7.17
C ARG A 268 -13.07 2.89 -8.14
N ILE A 269 -13.09 4.15 -7.77
CA ILE A 269 -13.47 5.27 -8.62
C ILE A 269 -12.21 6.00 -9.02
N ASN A 270 -12.04 6.24 -10.33
CA ASN A 270 -10.92 7.02 -10.86
C ASN A 270 -11.48 8.22 -11.61
N PHE A 271 -10.85 9.37 -11.39
CA PHE A 271 -11.12 10.63 -12.07
C PHE A 271 -9.83 11.19 -12.66
N THR A 272 -9.86 11.70 -13.87
CA THR A 272 -8.76 12.47 -14.44
C THR A 272 -9.30 13.78 -15.01
N TRP A 273 -8.50 14.85 -14.90
CA TRP A 273 -8.80 16.13 -15.51
C TRP A 273 -7.61 16.57 -16.35
N GLU A 274 -7.89 16.77 -17.65
CA GLU A 274 -6.86 16.96 -18.66
C GLU A 274 -5.76 15.88 -18.57
N SER A 275 -4.50 16.24 -18.78
CA SER A 275 -3.34 15.39 -18.51
C SER A 275 -2.63 15.78 -17.20
N LYS A 276 -3.28 16.60 -16.37
CA LYS A 276 -2.66 17.25 -15.21
C LYS A 276 -3.03 16.64 -13.88
N LEU A 277 -4.30 16.34 -13.69
CA LEU A 277 -4.79 15.78 -12.44
C LEU A 277 -5.28 14.36 -12.65
N SER A 278 -4.85 13.49 -11.83
CA SER A 278 -5.46 12.17 -11.70
C SER A 278 -5.95 11.96 -10.26
N ALA A 279 -7.07 11.27 -10.05
CA ALA A 279 -7.78 11.12 -8.79
C ALA A 279 -8.38 9.71 -8.57
N GLU A 280 -8.15 9.09 -7.38
CA GLU A 280 -8.66 7.77 -7.04
C GLU A 280 -9.23 7.70 -5.62
N LEU A 281 -10.28 6.90 -5.46
CA LEU A 281 -10.85 6.53 -4.18
C LEU A 281 -11.31 5.08 -4.25
N GLY A 282 -11.00 4.28 -3.24
CA GLY A 282 -11.39 2.89 -3.18
C GLY A 282 -11.55 2.35 -1.77
N ALA A 283 -12.17 1.19 -1.70
CA ALA A 283 -12.33 0.41 -0.48
C ALA A 283 -12.15 -1.07 -0.82
N ASP A 284 -11.36 -1.78 -0.02
CA ASP A 284 -11.09 -3.19 -0.19
C ASP A 284 -11.59 -3.97 1.04
N LEU A 285 -12.35 -5.03 0.79
CA LEU A 285 -12.84 -5.96 1.80
C LEU A 285 -12.10 -7.29 1.65
N PRO A 286 -11.70 -7.94 2.74
CA PRO A 286 -11.05 -9.24 2.67
C PRO A 286 -12.02 -10.30 2.16
N VAL A 287 -11.56 -11.08 1.20
CA VAL A 287 -12.26 -12.28 0.68
C VAL A 287 -11.66 -13.54 1.31
N SER A 288 -10.37 -13.53 1.50
CA SER A 288 -9.63 -14.60 2.14
C SER A 288 -8.37 -14.04 2.77
N ILE A 289 -8.17 -14.31 4.03
CA ILE A 289 -6.91 -14.08 4.73
C ILE A 289 -6.51 -15.37 5.43
N LYS A 290 -5.24 -15.72 5.36
CA LYS A 290 -4.63 -16.82 6.11
C LYS A 290 -3.33 -16.33 6.71
N SER A 291 -3.27 -16.28 8.03
CA SER A 291 -2.08 -15.96 8.80
C SER A 291 -1.44 -17.22 9.38
N SER A 292 -0.16 -17.17 9.72
CA SER A 292 0.44 -18.14 10.65
C SER A 292 0.22 -17.67 12.09
N GLY A 293 0.34 -18.58 13.05
CA GLY A 293 0.24 -18.25 14.47
C GLY A 293 -1.05 -17.51 14.85
N ASP A 294 -0.92 -16.63 15.82
CA ASP A 294 -1.98 -15.76 16.32
C ASP A 294 -1.76 -14.33 15.82
N GLN A 295 -2.68 -13.79 15.01
CA GLN A 295 -2.56 -12.46 14.41
C GLN A 295 -3.91 -11.74 14.35
N ILE A 296 -3.86 -10.40 14.51
CA ILE A 296 -4.97 -9.52 14.15
C ILE A 296 -4.84 -9.13 12.68
N VAL A 297 -5.83 -9.50 11.87
CA VAL A 297 -5.80 -9.28 10.43
C VAL A 297 -6.78 -8.20 9.97
N PRO A 298 -6.56 -7.59 8.76
CA PRO A 298 -7.40 -6.51 8.25
C PRO A 298 -8.86 -6.90 8.06
N THR A 299 -9.79 -6.05 8.54
CA THR A 299 -11.24 -6.15 8.30
C THR A 299 -11.70 -5.24 7.17
N ILE A 300 -11.07 -4.08 7.00
CA ILE A 300 -11.35 -3.14 5.92
C ILE A 300 -10.11 -2.32 5.60
N ARG A 301 -9.97 -1.98 4.32
CA ARG A 301 -8.93 -1.07 3.82
C ARG A 301 -9.58 0.01 2.96
N LEU A 302 -9.32 1.27 3.29
CA LEU A 302 -9.75 2.43 2.50
C LEU A 302 -8.52 3.11 1.92
N HIS A 303 -8.59 3.54 0.68
CA HIS A 303 -7.49 4.25 0.06
C HIS A 303 -7.97 5.40 -0.83
N ALA A 304 -7.17 6.44 -0.83
CA ALA A 304 -7.39 7.62 -1.66
C ALA A 304 -6.04 8.17 -2.11
N ALA A 305 -5.97 8.76 -3.30
CA ALA A 305 -4.75 9.40 -3.69
C ALA A 305 -4.89 10.43 -4.82
N MET A 306 -3.88 11.31 -5.02
CA MET A 306 -3.89 12.39 -6.00
C MET A 306 -2.51 12.61 -6.61
N THR A 307 -2.49 12.84 -7.91
CA THR A 307 -1.30 13.24 -8.63
C THR A 307 -1.57 14.50 -9.42
N TRP A 308 -0.67 15.45 -9.31
CA TRP A 308 -0.63 16.64 -10.15
C TRP A 308 0.63 16.62 -11.02
N ARG A 309 0.47 16.94 -12.30
CA ARG A 309 1.54 17.05 -13.31
C ARG A 309 1.73 18.50 -13.71
N PHE A 310 2.98 18.91 -13.80
CA PHE A 310 3.38 20.28 -14.15
C PHE A 310 3.78 20.38 -15.62
#